data_67b714f4096de14beae25da2f9f31e85
#
_entry.id   67b714f4096de14beae25da2f9f31e85
#
_cell.length_a   1.000
_cell.length_b   1.000
_cell.length_c   1.000
_cell.angle_alpha   90.00
_cell.angle_beta   90.00
_cell.angle_gamma   90.00
#
_symmetry.space_group_name_H-M   'P 1'
#
loop_
_entity.id
_entity.type
_entity.pdbx_description
1 polymer ?
#
loop_
_entity_poly.entity_id
_entity_poly.type
_entity_poly.pdbx_seq_one_letter_code
_entity_poly.pdbx_strand_id
1 'polypeptide(L)' 'MLRSLDRSLAKEDPEGNFDSPFGVVEEKLLTRGEKIATLDRWRTAVVKELSALGEGRRARLLIEIIEARNRLSHR' A
#
# COMPACT_ATOMS: atom_id res chain seq x y z
N MET A 1 17.54 -4.04 18.42
CA MET A 1 18.03 -3.82 17.09
C MET A 1 17.07 -2.94 16.26
N LEU A 2 17.62 -1.95 15.63
CA LEU A 2 16.79 -1.05 14.85
C LEU A 2 16.46 -1.67 13.51
N ARG A 3 15.21 -1.59 13.17
CA ARG A 3 14.75 -2.05 11.89
C ARG A 3 14.76 -0.88 10.91
N SER A 4 15.42 -1.04 9.79
CA SER A 4 15.39 -0.02 8.76
C SER A 4 14.55 -0.50 7.60
N LEU A 5 13.77 0.43 7.05
CA LEU A 5 12.92 0.14 5.91
C LEU A 5 13.75 0.16 4.64
N ASP A 6 13.66 -0.92 3.87
CA ASP A 6 14.22 -0.94 2.53
C ASP A 6 13.16 -0.38 1.59
N ARG A 7 13.41 0.80 1.03
CA ARG A 7 12.43 1.46 0.19
C ARG A 7 12.07 0.66 -1.06
N SER A 8 13.05 0.01 -1.64
CA SER A 8 12.79 -0.81 -2.83
C SER A 8 11.89 -1.97 -2.51
N LEU A 9 12.18 -2.69 -1.42
CA LEU A 9 11.35 -3.82 -1.00
C LEU A 9 9.98 -3.36 -0.57
N ALA A 10 9.89 -2.23 0.10
CA ALA A 10 8.60 -1.71 0.55
C ALA A 10 7.69 -1.41 -0.64
N LYS A 11 8.25 -0.90 -1.73
CA LYS A 11 7.46 -0.59 -2.92
C LYS A 11 7.06 -1.85 -3.68
N GLU A 12 7.90 -2.88 -3.67
CA GLU A 12 7.61 -4.11 -4.40
C GLU A 12 6.77 -5.08 -3.59
N ASP A 13 6.91 -5.06 -2.27
CA ASP A 13 6.16 -5.95 -1.40
C ASP A 13 5.57 -5.17 -0.24
N PRO A 14 4.59 -4.29 -0.51
CA PRO A 14 4.02 -3.48 0.57
C PRO A 14 3.29 -4.33 1.60
N GLU A 15 2.66 -5.41 1.19
CA GLU A 15 1.91 -6.26 2.11
C GLU A 15 2.83 -6.93 3.13
N GLY A 16 4.06 -7.23 2.75
CA GLY A 16 5.03 -7.81 3.66
C GLY A 16 5.71 -6.77 4.55
N ASN A 17 5.60 -5.49 4.23
CA ASN A 17 6.29 -4.43 4.96
C ASN A 17 5.37 -3.51 5.75
N PHE A 18 4.09 -3.52 5.48
CA PHE A 18 3.12 -2.66 6.16
C PHE A 18 1.93 -3.47 6.63
N ASP A 19 1.45 -3.18 7.83
CA ASP A 19 0.28 -3.85 8.38
C ASP A 19 -1.01 -3.43 7.68
N SER A 20 -1.03 -2.22 7.16
CA SER A 20 -2.20 -1.70 6.46
C SER A 20 -1.76 -0.62 5.48
N PRO A 21 -2.63 -0.27 4.51
CA PRO A 21 -2.31 0.82 3.58
C PRO A 21 -2.07 2.16 4.28
N PHE A 22 -2.69 2.37 5.43
CA PHE A 22 -2.48 3.61 6.17
C PHE A 22 -1.07 3.69 6.74
N GLY A 23 -0.41 2.55 6.96
CA GLY A 23 0.98 2.54 7.37
C GLY A 23 1.89 3.15 6.33
N VAL A 24 1.55 3.00 5.05
CA VAL A 24 2.30 3.64 3.97
C VAL A 24 2.20 5.16 4.09
N VAL A 25 0.98 5.64 4.35
CA VAL A 25 0.74 7.09 4.48
C VAL A 25 1.57 7.69 5.60
N GLU A 26 1.71 6.94 6.69
CA GLU A 26 2.40 7.43 7.89
C GLU A 26 3.90 7.18 7.86
N GLU A 27 4.42 6.47 6.88
CA GLU A 27 5.83 6.11 6.84
C GLU A 27 6.68 7.34 6.52
N LYS A 28 7.55 7.72 7.46
CA LYS A 28 8.36 8.92 7.32
C LYS A 28 9.53 8.76 6.36
N LEU A 29 9.94 7.52 6.12
CA LEU A 29 11.09 7.26 5.24
C LEU A 29 10.74 7.32 3.76
N LEU A 30 9.45 7.33 3.44
CA LEU A 30 9.01 7.42 2.05
C LEU A 30 8.56 8.83 1.73
N THR A 31 8.94 9.31 0.54
CA THR A 31 8.42 10.58 0.05
C THR A 31 6.96 10.41 -0.35
N ARG A 32 6.27 11.53 -0.56
CA ARG A 32 4.87 11.48 -1.00
C ARG A 32 4.74 10.71 -2.31
N GLY A 33 5.63 10.98 -3.27
CA GLY A 33 5.60 10.27 -4.55
C GLY A 33 5.82 8.78 -4.38
N GLU A 34 6.73 8.41 -3.48
CA GLU A 34 6.99 6.99 -3.19
C GLU A 34 5.78 6.33 -2.55
N LYS A 35 5.09 7.04 -1.67
CA LYS A 35 3.89 6.51 -1.03
C LYS A 35 2.80 6.26 -2.07
N ILE A 36 2.59 7.21 -2.96
CA ILE A 36 1.57 7.07 -4.01
C ILE A 36 1.91 5.89 -4.91
N ALA A 37 3.17 5.78 -5.34
CA ALA A 37 3.59 4.67 -6.19
C ALA A 37 3.42 3.33 -5.50
N THR A 38 3.74 3.26 -4.21
CA THR A 38 3.59 2.04 -3.42
C THR A 38 2.12 1.62 -3.35
N LEU A 39 1.25 2.58 -3.05
CA LEU A 39 -0.19 2.27 -2.94
C LEU A 39 -0.78 1.89 -4.29
N ASP A 40 -0.36 2.55 -5.37
CA ASP A 40 -0.87 2.22 -6.70
C ASP A 40 -0.43 0.81 -7.11
N ARG A 41 0.80 0.45 -6.81
CA ARG A 41 1.28 -0.91 -7.10
C ARG A 41 0.54 -1.94 -6.27
N TRP A 42 0.31 -1.65 -4.99
CA TRP A 42 -0.44 -2.52 -4.11
C TRP A 42 -1.87 -2.71 -4.63
N ARG A 43 -2.49 -1.60 -5.04
CA ARG A 43 -3.85 -1.66 -5.59
C ARG A 43 -3.90 -2.57 -6.83
N THR A 44 -2.96 -2.42 -7.73
CA THR A 44 -2.91 -3.24 -8.95
C THR A 44 -2.82 -4.72 -8.60
N ALA A 45 -1.97 -5.07 -7.64
CA ALA A 45 -1.82 -6.46 -7.22
C ALA A 45 -3.09 -7.01 -6.61
N VAL A 46 -3.77 -6.22 -5.76
CA VAL A 46 -5.00 -6.65 -5.11
C VAL A 46 -6.13 -6.81 -6.14
N VAL A 47 -6.22 -5.88 -7.10
CA VAL A 47 -7.23 -5.98 -8.15
C VAL A 47 -7.05 -7.27 -8.95
N LYS A 48 -5.81 -7.62 -9.27
CA LYS A 48 -5.53 -8.87 -9.98
C LYS A 48 -5.99 -10.07 -9.18
N GLU A 49 -5.72 -10.07 -7.88
CA GLU A 49 -6.12 -11.17 -7.02
C GLU A 49 -7.64 -11.28 -6.91
N LEU A 50 -8.32 -10.16 -6.82
CA LEU A 50 -9.78 -10.15 -6.78
C LEU A 50 -10.37 -10.72 -8.06
N SER A 51 -9.81 -10.36 -9.20
CA SER A 51 -10.29 -10.88 -10.47
C SER A 51 -10.10 -12.39 -10.58
N ALA A 52 -9.01 -12.90 -10.00
CA ALA A 52 -8.71 -14.31 -10.06
C ALA A 52 -9.46 -15.12 -9.00
N LEU A 53 -9.56 -14.59 -7.77
CA LEU A 53 -10.05 -15.36 -6.63
C LEU A 53 -11.42 -14.92 -6.13
N GLY A 54 -11.80 -13.67 -6.33
CA GLY A 54 -13.09 -13.16 -5.91
C GLY A 54 -13.30 -13.13 -4.40
N GLU A 55 -12.26 -12.89 -3.63
CA GLU A 55 -12.34 -12.93 -2.17
C GLU A 55 -12.72 -11.59 -1.55
N GLY A 56 -13.69 -11.62 -0.64
CA GLY A 56 -14.18 -10.43 0.02
C GLY A 56 -13.14 -9.70 0.87
N ARG A 57 -12.20 -10.44 1.47
CA ARG A 57 -11.14 -9.82 2.27
C ARG A 57 -10.28 -8.88 1.44
N ARG A 58 -10.02 -9.28 0.23
CA ARG A 58 -9.22 -8.44 -0.69
C ARG A 58 -9.99 -7.21 -1.10
N ALA A 59 -11.31 -7.31 -1.18
CA ALA A 59 -12.14 -6.16 -1.49
C ALA A 59 -12.01 -5.08 -0.41
N ARG A 60 -11.98 -5.49 0.86
CA ARG A 60 -11.80 -4.54 1.96
C ARG A 60 -10.43 -3.89 1.89
N LEU A 61 -9.41 -4.69 1.62
CA LEU A 61 -8.06 -4.17 1.49
C LEU A 61 -7.97 -3.15 0.36
N LEU A 62 -8.64 -3.43 -0.76
CA LEU A 62 -8.67 -2.50 -1.88
C LEU A 62 -9.29 -1.17 -1.47
N ILE A 63 -10.38 -1.20 -0.72
CA ILE A 63 -11.02 0.03 -0.25
C ILE A 63 -10.04 0.83 0.63
N GLU A 64 -9.32 0.15 1.51
CA GLU A 64 -8.35 0.82 2.37
C GLU A 64 -7.21 1.44 1.57
N ILE A 65 -6.76 0.76 0.53
CA ILE A 65 -5.71 1.31 -0.34
C ILE A 65 -6.20 2.59 -1.01
N ILE A 66 -7.42 2.57 -1.51
CA ILE A 66 -8.00 3.74 -2.18
C ILE A 66 -8.13 4.90 -1.20
N GLU A 67 -8.60 4.63 0.00
CA GLU A 67 -8.72 5.66 1.02
C GLU A 67 -7.36 6.23 1.43
N ALA A 68 -6.38 5.36 1.60
CA ALA A 68 -5.04 5.80 1.95
C ALA A 68 -4.44 6.68 0.87
N ARG A 69 -4.63 6.29 -0.39
CA ARG A 69 -4.13 7.09 -1.49
C ARG A 69 -4.83 8.45 -1.56
N ASN A 70 -6.14 8.47 -1.27
CA ASN A 70 -6.88 9.73 -1.26
C ASN A 70 -6.35 10.70 -0.20
N ARG A 71 -5.91 10.19 0.94
CA ARG A 71 -5.31 11.03 1.96
C ARG A 71 -4.05 11.72 1.45
N LEU A 72 -3.28 11.06 0.60
CA LEU A 72 -2.08 11.65 0.04
C LEU A 72 -2.40 12.68 -1.03
N SER A 73 -3.53 12.56 -1.70
CA SER A 73 -3.97 13.51 -2.71
C SER A 73 -4.65 14.73 -2.10
N HIS A 74 -5.22 14.60 -0.91
CA HIS A 74 -5.86 15.70 -0.20
C HIS A 74 -4.84 16.54 0.54
N ARG A 75 -5.06 17.84 0.51
CA ARG A 75 -4.18 18.77 1.21
C ARG A 75 -4.86 19.37 2.39
#